data_3a74cfeb0b2a18d6dc486cb69bddc162
#
_entry.id   3a74cfeb0b2a18d6dc486cb69bddc162
#
_cell.length_a   1.000
_cell.length_b   1.000
_cell.length_c   1.000
_cell.angle_alpha   90.00
_cell.angle_beta   90.00
_cell.angle_gamma   90.00
#
_symmetry.space_group_name_H-M   'P 1'
#
loop_
_entity.id
_entity.type
_entity.pdbx_description
1 polymer ?
#
loop_
_entity_poly.entity_id
_entity_poly.type
_entity_poly.pdbx_seq_one_letter_code
_entity_poly.pdbx_strand_id
1 'polypeptide(L)'
;ENMENAARKKVMLSGIQPSGDLTLGSYLGAIKNWAERDEEFDNYYFMADMHSITVRQDPAALRRRTLEQLAQYIACGLDPEKNTLFIQSHVPQHAELGWVLNCYTMFGELSRMTQFKDKSAKNSENINGGLFTYPALMAADILLYQPDYVPVGEDQKQHVELCRNIVQRFNGIYGDVFKMPEPYIPKVGARVMSLSGPGAKMSKSDKDPNGSIYLMEKPEDILRKFKRAVTDSDTENCVRYDPTNKPGVANLMTIYSAVTGKSFDEIEQEFAGKGYGAFKPAVGDAVVETLRPIREEATRILGDKAY
;
A
#
# COMPACT_ATOMS: atom_id res chain seq x y z
N GLU A 1 -1.10 -36.31 24.84
CA GLU A 1 -0.99 -36.68 23.39
C GLU A 1 -2.15 -36.13 22.58
N ASN A 2 -2.39 -34.82 22.47
CA ASN A 2 -3.33 -34.22 21.50
C ASN A 2 -3.23 -32.69 21.41
N MET A 3 -2.03 -32.09 21.53
CA MET A 3 -1.84 -30.65 21.30
C MET A 3 -0.82 -30.31 20.20
N GLU A 4 -0.50 -31.24 19.31
CA GLU A 4 0.52 -31.03 18.26
C GLU A 4 -0.03 -30.84 16.84
N ASN A 5 -1.32 -30.61 16.66
CA ASN A 5 -1.87 -30.45 15.30
C ASN A 5 -2.77 -29.22 15.12
N ALA A 6 -2.45 -28.12 15.76
CA ALA A 6 -2.93 -26.85 15.29
C ALA A 6 -2.16 -26.55 13.99
N ALA A 7 -2.83 -26.64 12.85
CA ALA A 7 -2.23 -26.38 11.56
C ALA A 7 -1.49 -25.04 11.57
N ARG A 8 -0.18 -25.04 11.32
CA ARG A 8 0.65 -23.84 11.27
C ARG A 8 0.04 -22.87 10.25
N LYS A 9 -0.16 -21.62 10.67
CA LYS A 9 -0.64 -20.56 9.76
C LYS A 9 0.31 -20.43 8.56
N LYS A 10 -0.25 -20.16 7.40
CA LYS A 10 0.53 -19.84 6.20
C LYS A 10 1.22 -18.50 6.37
N VAL A 11 2.46 -18.43 5.91
CA VAL A 11 3.28 -17.21 5.99
C VAL A 11 3.00 -16.32 4.79
N MET A 12 2.67 -15.06 5.06
CA MET A 12 2.49 -13.99 4.08
C MET A 12 3.59 -12.96 4.26
N LEU A 13 4.30 -12.62 3.21
CA LEU A 13 5.34 -11.58 3.24
C LEU A 13 4.96 -10.41 2.34
N SER A 14 4.96 -9.21 2.90
CA SER A 14 4.63 -7.96 2.18
C SER A 14 5.75 -6.93 2.35
N GLY A 15 6.28 -6.46 1.24
CA GLY A 15 7.21 -5.32 1.22
C GLY A 15 6.48 -4.01 0.98
N ILE A 16 6.89 -2.98 1.71
CA ILE A 16 6.28 -1.66 1.66
C ILE A 16 7.36 -0.63 1.36
N GLN A 17 7.17 0.14 0.29
CA GLN A 17 8.11 1.22 -0.02
C GLN A 17 7.87 2.44 0.87
N PRO A 18 8.93 3.01 1.48
CA PRO A 18 8.83 4.23 2.30
C PRO A 18 8.71 5.47 1.40
N SER A 19 7.56 5.68 0.82
CA SER A 19 7.31 6.69 -0.21
C SER A 19 6.61 7.94 0.31
N GLY A 20 6.46 8.09 1.65
CA GLY A 20 5.84 9.23 2.30
C GLY A 20 4.45 8.94 2.87
N ASP A 21 3.70 9.99 3.18
CA ASP A 21 2.40 9.85 3.81
C ASP A 21 1.42 8.99 3.02
N LEU A 22 0.69 8.16 3.73
CA LEU A 22 -0.34 7.31 3.16
C LEU A 22 -1.59 8.14 2.83
N THR A 23 -2.26 7.81 1.73
CA THR A 23 -3.52 8.42 1.35
C THR A 23 -4.72 7.65 1.90
N LEU A 24 -5.87 8.33 1.98
CA LEU A 24 -7.15 7.69 2.27
C LEU A 24 -7.44 6.54 1.29
N GLY A 25 -7.08 6.71 0.02
CA GLY A 25 -7.23 5.67 -1.00
C GLY A 25 -6.42 4.41 -0.70
N SER A 26 -5.18 4.55 -0.24
CA SER A 26 -4.34 3.43 0.19
C SER A 26 -4.92 2.72 1.41
N TYR A 27 -5.43 3.49 2.37
CA TYR A 27 -6.03 2.95 3.59
C TYR A 27 -7.30 2.16 3.29
N LEU A 28 -8.28 2.77 2.64
CA LEU A 28 -9.56 2.13 2.32
C LEU A 28 -9.44 1.04 1.27
N GLY A 29 -8.48 1.16 0.34
CA GLY A 29 -8.27 0.22 -0.75
C GLY A 29 -7.52 -1.05 -0.36
N ALA A 30 -6.62 -0.98 0.62
CA ALA A 30 -5.73 -2.10 0.95
C ALA A 30 -5.48 -2.26 2.45
N ILE A 31 -4.95 -1.25 3.14
CA ILE A 31 -4.40 -1.38 4.50
C ILE A 31 -5.45 -1.81 5.51
N LYS A 32 -6.65 -1.26 5.42
CA LYS A 32 -7.79 -1.65 6.29
C LYS A 32 -8.09 -3.14 6.19
N ASN A 33 -8.05 -3.71 4.99
CA ASN A 33 -8.26 -5.13 4.78
C ASN A 33 -7.12 -5.98 5.35
N TRP A 34 -5.89 -5.50 5.29
CA TRP A 34 -4.74 -6.20 5.89
C TRP A 34 -4.91 -6.29 7.41
N ALA A 35 -5.29 -5.18 8.05
CA ALA A 35 -5.51 -5.14 9.49
C ALA A 35 -6.66 -6.06 9.94
N GLU A 36 -7.73 -6.15 9.16
CA GLU A 36 -8.88 -7.02 9.45
C GLU A 36 -8.56 -8.51 9.29
N ARG A 37 -7.48 -8.87 8.57
CA ARG A 37 -7.08 -10.25 8.28
C ARG A 37 -5.79 -10.69 8.97
N ASP A 38 -5.32 -9.95 9.94
CA ASP A 38 -4.05 -10.24 10.60
C ASP A 38 -4.03 -11.60 11.33
N GLU A 39 -5.19 -12.19 11.60
CA GLU A 39 -5.30 -13.51 12.22
C GLU A 39 -5.32 -14.68 11.22
N GLU A 40 -5.53 -14.41 9.93
CA GLU A 40 -5.62 -15.44 8.89
C GLU A 40 -4.25 -16.02 8.52
N PHE A 41 -3.22 -15.18 8.56
CA PHE A 41 -1.85 -15.52 8.17
C PHE A 41 -0.85 -15.19 9.28
N ASP A 42 0.30 -15.83 9.22
CA ASP A 42 1.51 -15.37 9.91
C ASP A 42 2.15 -14.30 9.01
N ASN A 43 1.93 -13.03 9.34
CA ASN A 43 2.27 -11.90 8.48
C ASN A 43 3.62 -11.29 8.83
N TYR A 44 4.41 -11.05 7.78
CA TYR A 44 5.67 -10.31 7.81
C TYR A 44 5.52 -9.08 6.91
N TYR A 45 5.73 -7.90 7.49
CA TYR A 45 5.70 -6.63 6.77
C TYR A 45 7.04 -5.93 6.94
N PHE A 46 7.67 -5.52 5.86
CA PHE A 46 8.93 -4.79 5.95
C PHE A 46 8.92 -3.50 5.14
N MET A 47 9.61 -2.48 5.69
CA MET A 47 9.85 -1.23 5.00
C MET A 47 11.06 -1.42 4.08
N ALA A 48 10.85 -1.30 2.78
CA ALA A 48 11.84 -1.59 1.74
C ALA A 48 12.74 -0.39 1.47
N ASP A 49 13.45 0.09 2.48
CA ASP A 49 14.31 1.28 2.40
C ASP A 49 15.54 1.08 1.51
N MET A 50 16.04 -0.15 1.37
CA MET A 50 17.15 -0.44 0.47
C MET A 50 16.75 -0.35 -1.01
N HIS A 51 15.51 -0.69 -1.34
CA HIS A 51 14.99 -0.49 -2.70
C HIS A 51 14.86 0.99 -3.06
N SER A 52 14.62 1.84 -2.07
CA SER A 52 14.46 3.28 -2.26
C SER A 52 15.72 3.95 -2.77
N ILE A 53 16.91 3.47 -2.41
CA ILE A 53 18.19 4.08 -2.79
C ILE A 53 18.61 3.78 -4.23
N THR A 54 17.86 2.98 -4.97
CA THR A 54 18.03 2.83 -6.43
C THR A 54 17.77 4.14 -7.18
N VAL A 55 17.05 5.05 -6.55
CA VAL A 55 16.85 6.43 -6.99
C VAL A 55 17.45 7.35 -5.92
N ARG A 56 18.01 8.51 -6.31
CA ARG A 56 18.60 9.46 -5.37
C ARG A 56 17.60 9.87 -4.29
N GLN A 57 18.05 9.76 -3.04
CA GLN A 57 17.28 10.11 -1.85
C GLN A 57 18.07 11.09 -0.99
N ASP A 58 17.38 12.05 -0.38
CA ASP A 58 17.95 12.74 0.77
C ASP A 58 17.94 11.79 1.98
N PRO A 59 19.10 11.52 2.61
CA PRO A 59 19.18 10.51 3.67
C PRO A 59 18.29 10.83 4.89
N ALA A 60 18.23 12.10 5.29
CA ALA A 60 17.37 12.50 6.41
C ALA A 60 15.90 12.34 6.10
N ALA A 61 15.49 12.70 4.88
CA ALA A 61 14.11 12.53 4.41
C ALA A 61 13.72 11.05 4.30
N LEU A 62 14.61 10.19 3.78
CA LEU A 62 14.36 8.75 3.69
C LEU A 62 14.19 8.13 5.08
N ARG A 63 15.07 8.46 6.03
CA ARG A 63 14.98 7.98 7.41
C ARG A 63 13.66 8.39 8.06
N ARG A 64 13.31 9.66 7.94
CA ARG A 64 12.05 10.20 8.49
C ARG A 64 10.82 9.51 7.88
N ARG A 65 10.75 9.42 6.55
CA ARG A 65 9.62 8.78 5.85
C ARG A 65 9.46 7.32 6.23
N THR A 66 10.57 6.60 6.39
CA THR A 66 10.54 5.19 6.78
C THR A 66 9.89 5.01 8.14
N LEU A 67 10.29 5.82 9.13
CA LEU A 67 9.72 5.76 10.48
C LEU A 67 8.27 6.25 10.54
N GLU A 68 7.99 7.39 9.89
CA GLU A 68 6.64 7.97 9.86
C GLU A 68 5.63 7.01 9.20
N GLN A 69 6.02 6.40 8.09
CA GLN A 69 5.15 5.47 7.37
C GLN A 69 4.94 4.18 8.15
N LEU A 70 5.96 3.64 8.80
CA LEU A 70 5.82 2.48 9.67
C LEU A 70 4.84 2.78 10.82
N ALA A 71 4.96 3.95 11.45
CA ALA A 71 4.04 4.39 12.50
C ALA A 71 2.59 4.48 11.98
N GLN A 72 2.38 4.98 10.77
CA GLN A 72 1.06 5.03 10.14
C GLN A 72 0.48 3.63 9.89
N TYR A 73 1.28 2.68 9.43
CA TYR A 73 0.83 1.29 9.26
C TYR A 73 0.40 0.65 10.58
N ILE A 74 1.19 0.86 11.63
CA ILE A 74 0.82 0.36 12.97
C ILE A 74 -0.47 1.03 13.46
N ALA A 75 -0.59 2.33 13.30
CA ALA A 75 -1.79 3.08 13.68
C ALA A 75 -3.03 2.67 12.89
N CYS A 76 -2.87 2.21 11.66
CA CYS A 76 -3.95 1.65 10.83
C CYS A 76 -4.42 0.26 11.28
N GLY A 77 -3.73 -0.36 12.23
CA GLY A 77 -4.13 -1.64 12.81
C GLY A 77 -3.21 -2.82 12.51
N LEU A 78 -2.04 -2.62 11.90
CA LEU A 78 -1.02 -3.66 11.80
C LEU A 78 -0.32 -3.80 13.16
N ASP A 79 -0.87 -4.65 14.00
CA ASP A 79 -0.43 -4.84 15.38
C ASP A 79 0.94 -5.56 15.43
N PRO A 80 1.99 -4.92 15.97
CA PRO A 80 3.31 -5.55 16.07
C PRO A 80 3.39 -6.73 17.04
N GLU A 81 2.40 -6.91 17.92
CA GLU A 81 2.30 -8.10 18.76
C GLU A 81 1.76 -9.32 18.01
N LYS A 82 0.98 -9.10 16.95
CA LYS A 82 0.40 -10.16 16.12
C LYS A 82 1.15 -10.40 14.82
N ASN A 83 1.87 -9.39 14.33
CA ASN A 83 2.58 -9.41 13.06
C ASN A 83 4.05 -9.09 13.28
N THR A 84 4.90 -9.58 12.39
CA THR A 84 6.32 -9.21 12.35
C THR A 84 6.49 -7.99 11.46
N LEU A 85 6.89 -6.87 12.04
CA LEU A 85 7.13 -5.61 11.35
C LEU A 85 8.60 -5.22 11.51
N PHE A 86 9.27 -4.89 10.41
CA PHE A 86 10.69 -4.54 10.46
C PHE A 86 11.11 -3.63 9.30
N ILE A 87 12.30 -3.06 9.43
CA ILE A 87 12.95 -2.25 8.40
C ILE A 87 13.98 -3.13 7.70
N GLN A 88 13.93 -3.21 6.39
CA GLN A 88 14.79 -4.06 5.56
C GLN A 88 16.28 -3.89 5.88
N SER A 89 16.76 -2.66 5.97
CA SER A 89 18.17 -2.36 6.23
C SER A 89 18.65 -2.76 7.64
N HIS A 90 17.72 -3.04 8.57
CA HIS A 90 18.07 -3.54 9.91
C HIS A 90 18.38 -5.04 9.91
N VAL A 91 18.17 -5.74 8.80
CA VAL A 91 18.44 -7.17 8.61
C VAL A 91 19.45 -7.32 7.47
N PRO A 92 20.76 -7.31 7.76
CA PRO A 92 21.81 -7.34 6.73
C PRO A 92 21.76 -8.52 5.78
N GLN A 93 21.14 -9.61 6.20
CA GLN A 93 20.99 -10.83 5.43
C GLN A 93 20.23 -10.62 4.11
N HIS A 94 19.40 -9.60 4.02
CA HIS A 94 18.76 -9.20 2.75
C HIS A 94 19.81 -8.87 1.67
N ALA A 95 20.82 -8.10 2.04
CA ALA A 95 21.90 -7.74 1.12
C ALA A 95 22.81 -8.93 0.82
N GLU A 96 23.12 -9.74 1.83
CA GLU A 96 23.96 -10.93 1.68
C GLU A 96 23.32 -11.95 0.73
N LEU A 97 22.08 -12.33 0.99
CA LEU A 97 21.35 -13.24 0.10
C LEU A 97 21.09 -12.60 -1.27
N GLY A 98 20.84 -11.30 -1.29
CA GLY A 98 20.68 -10.52 -2.53
C GLY A 98 21.88 -10.64 -3.44
N TRP A 99 23.09 -10.57 -2.90
CA TRP A 99 24.32 -10.78 -3.67
C TRP A 99 24.41 -12.20 -4.20
N VAL A 100 24.16 -13.20 -3.35
CA VAL A 100 24.18 -14.61 -3.77
C VAL A 100 23.21 -14.83 -4.91
N LEU A 101 21.95 -14.42 -4.76
CA LEU A 101 20.92 -14.64 -5.78
C LEU A 101 21.17 -13.81 -7.05
N ASN A 102 21.86 -12.68 -6.95
CA ASN A 102 22.29 -11.92 -8.11
C ASN A 102 23.16 -12.75 -9.07
N CYS A 103 23.96 -13.66 -8.51
CA CYS A 103 24.77 -14.58 -9.29
C CYS A 103 23.97 -15.71 -9.99
N TYR A 104 22.70 -15.87 -9.64
CA TYR A 104 21.75 -16.83 -10.23
C TYR A 104 20.61 -16.14 -10.98
N THR A 105 20.73 -14.85 -11.21
CA THR A 105 19.77 -14.04 -11.96
C THR A 105 20.39 -13.69 -13.31
N MET A 106 19.74 -14.08 -14.40
CA MET A 106 20.31 -13.91 -15.73
C MET A 106 20.13 -12.48 -16.25
N PHE A 107 21.16 -11.97 -16.90
CA PHE A 107 21.16 -10.64 -17.53
C PHE A 107 19.95 -10.42 -18.44
N GLY A 108 19.63 -11.41 -19.28
CA GLY A 108 18.49 -11.34 -20.20
C GLY A 108 17.14 -11.27 -19.48
N GLU A 109 17.01 -11.87 -18.31
CA GLU A 109 15.80 -11.76 -17.47
C GLU A 109 15.65 -10.34 -16.94
N LEU A 110 16.72 -9.77 -16.39
CA LEU A 110 16.73 -8.41 -15.86
C LEU A 110 16.48 -7.35 -16.94
N SER A 111 17.09 -7.50 -18.12
CA SER A 111 16.94 -6.54 -19.21
C SER A 111 15.53 -6.49 -19.81
N ARG A 112 14.73 -7.53 -19.63
CA ARG A 112 13.33 -7.60 -20.09
C ARG A 112 12.32 -7.05 -19.08
N MET A 113 12.76 -6.67 -17.87
CA MET A 113 11.87 -6.14 -16.85
C MET A 113 11.22 -4.82 -17.27
N THR A 114 9.89 -4.76 -17.29
CA THR A 114 9.12 -3.57 -17.67
C THR A 114 9.42 -2.40 -16.74
N GLN A 115 9.50 -2.64 -15.43
CA GLN A 115 9.80 -1.59 -14.46
C GLN A 115 11.21 -1.01 -14.61
N PHE A 116 12.19 -1.80 -15.05
CA PHE A 116 13.51 -1.28 -15.39
C PHE A 116 13.43 -0.25 -16.51
N LYS A 117 12.70 -0.55 -17.57
CA LYS A 117 12.51 0.34 -18.71
C LYS A 117 11.84 1.65 -18.29
N ASP A 118 10.78 1.55 -17.49
CA ASP A 118 10.02 2.71 -17.02
C ASP A 118 10.84 3.59 -16.07
N LYS A 119 11.52 2.98 -15.09
CA LYS A 119 12.37 3.70 -14.14
C LYS A 119 13.60 4.32 -14.78
N SER A 120 14.21 3.66 -15.78
CA SER A 120 15.33 4.19 -16.54
C SER A 120 14.92 5.42 -17.36
N ALA A 121 13.74 5.41 -17.96
CA ALA A 121 13.20 6.54 -18.70
C ALA A 121 12.94 7.76 -17.78
N LYS A 122 12.48 7.53 -16.56
CA LYS A 122 12.21 8.58 -15.57
C LYS A 122 13.47 9.12 -14.88
N ASN A 123 14.54 8.33 -14.82
CA ASN A 123 15.78 8.65 -14.13
C ASN A 123 16.98 8.53 -15.05
N SER A 124 16.89 9.08 -16.26
CA SER A 124 17.88 8.93 -17.32
C SER A 124 19.32 9.36 -16.94
N GLU A 125 19.46 10.27 -15.98
CA GLU A 125 20.76 10.74 -15.49
C GLU A 125 21.38 9.84 -14.43
N ASN A 126 20.62 8.87 -13.88
CA ASN A 126 21.08 7.98 -12.82
C ASN A 126 20.58 6.56 -13.03
N ILE A 127 20.98 5.95 -14.13
CA ILE A 127 20.73 4.53 -14.38
C ILE A 127 21.91 3.75 -13.80
N ASN A 128 21.74 3.27 -12.58
CA ASN A 128 22.79 2.58 -11.82
C ASN A 128 22.55 1.06 -11.74
N GLY A 129 23.56 0.34 -11.24
CA GLY A 129 23.50 -1.11 -11.11
C GLY A 129 22.32 -1.61 -10.25
N GLY A 130 22.01 -0.91 -9.17
CA GLY A 130 20.88 -1.25 -8.29
C GLY A 130 19.54 -1.14 -9.00
N LEU A 131 19.37 -0.15 -9.85
CA LEU A 131 18.15 0.02 -10.66
C LEU A 131 17.94 -1.15 -11.62
N PHE A 132 19.02 -1.74 -12.12
CA PHE A 132 18.98 -2.91 -12.99
C PHE A 132 18.78 -4.22 -12.22
N THR A 133 19.46 -4.37 -11.06
CA THR A 133 19.55 -5.65 -10.34
C THR A 133 18.60 -5.77 -9.14
N TYR A 134 17.82 -4.74 -8.80
CA TYR A 134 16.95 -4.78 -7.62
C TYR A 134 15.98 -5.96 -7.60
N PRO A 135 15.53 -6.56 -8.73
CA PRO A 135 14.69 -7.76 -8.68
C PRO A 135 15.36 -8.95 -7.99
N ALA A 136 16.69 -9.05 -8.03
CA ALA A 136 17.43 -10.07 -7.30
C ALA A 136 17.42 -9.81 -5.77
N LEU A 137 17.51 -8.54 -5.36
CA LEU A 137 17.31 -8.16 -3.95
C LEU A 137 15.89 -8.45 -3.49
N MET A 138 14.89 -8.17 -4.32
CA MET A 138 13.49 -8.49 -4.02
C MET A 138 13.29 -10.01 -3.87
N ALA A 139 13.92 -10.82 -4.72
CA ALA A 139 13.89 -12.28 -4.56
C ALA A 139 14.52 -12.70 -3.22
N ALA A 140 15.61 -12.07 -2.80
CA ALA A 140 16.24 -12.33 -1.51
C ALA A 140 15.34 -11.93 -0.35
N ASP A 141 14.66 -10.77 -0.44
CA ASP A 141 13.69 -10.33 0.56
C ASP A 141 12.61 -11.39 0.78
N ILE A 142 12.14 -11.99 -0.29
CA ILE A 142 11.13 -13.04 -0.26
C ILE A 142 11.69 -14.34 0.29
N LEU A 143 12.75 -14.84 -0.31
CA LEU A 143 13.27 -16.20 -0.03
C LEU A 143 13.90 -16.33 1.35
N LEU A 144 14.38 -15.23 1.93
CA LEU A 144 14.97 -15.21 3.28
C LEU A 144 13.99 -15.72 4.34
N TYR A 145 12.69 -15.43 4.18
CA TYR A 145 11.62 -15.78 5.14
C TYR A 145 10.83 -17.02 4.73
N GLN A 146 11.09 -17.61 3.56
CA GLN A 146 10.41 -18.81 3.07
C GLN A 146 8.87 -18.70 3.12
N PRO A 147 8.25 -17.62 2.60
CA PRO A 147 6.82 -17.43 2.69
C PRO A 147 6.04 -18.41 1.82
N ASP A 148 4.79 -18.69 2.22
CA ASP A 148 3.82 -19.40 1.39
C ASP A 148 3.29 -18.49 0.29
N TYR A 149 2.99 -17.23 0.65
CA TYR A 149 2.34 -16.26 -0.21
C TYR A 149 3.04 -14.90 -0.21
N VAL A 150 3.04 -14.27 -1.37
CA VAL A 150 3.46 -12.88 -1.57
C VAL A 150 2.32 -12.14 -2.27
N PRO A 151 1.79 -11.05 -1.69
CA PRO A 151 0.77 -10.24 -2.35
C PRO A 151 1.31 -9.64 -3.65
N VAL A 152 0.53 -9.71 -4.71
CA VAL A 152 0.91 -9.16 -6.01
C VAL A 152 -0.15 -8.23 -6.56
N GLY A 153 0.28 -7.01 -6.96
CA GLY A 153 -0.45 -6.19 -7.91
C GLY A 153 0.03 -6.48 -9.34
N GLU A 154 -0.63 -5.91 -10.32
CA GLU A 154 -0.30 -6.11 -11.74
C GLU A 154 1.17 -5.76 -12.06
N ASP A 155 1.69 -4.70 -11.45
CA ASP A 155 3.04 -4.19 -11.65
C ASP A 155 4.14 -5.07 -11.00
N GLN A 156 3.79 -5.97 -10.09
CA GLN A 156 4.73 -6.83 -9.36
C GLN A 156 4.73 -8.29 -9.82
N LYS A 157 3.83 -8.69 -10.69
CA LYS A 157 3.73 -10.08 -11.19
C LYS A 157 5.04 -10.56 -11.82
N GLN A 158 5.67 -9.74 -12.63
CA GLN A 158 6.92 -10.06 -13.32
C GLN A 158 8.07 -10.30 -12.33
N HIS A 159 8.13 -9.56 -11.23
CA HIS A 159 9.15 -9.75 -10.19
C HIS A 159 8.96 -11.05 -9.42
N VAL A 160 7.74 -11.43 -9.11
CA VAL A 160 7.45 -12.70 -8.43
C VAL A 160 7.75 -13.88 -9.35
N GLU A 161 7.46 -13.77 -10.65
CA GLU A 161 7.87 -14.78 -11.63
C GLU A 161 9.39 -14.93 -11.70
N LEU A 162 10.14 -13.83 -11.71
CA LEU A 162 11.60 -13.89 -11.67
C LEU A 162 12.09 -14.60 -10.41
N CYS A 163 11.52 -14.29 -9.26
CA CYS A 163 11.82 -14.97 -8.00
C CYS A 163 11.59 -16.48 -8.11
N ARG A 164 10.48 -16.91 -8.69
CA ARG A 164 10.17 -18.32 -8.91
C ARG A 164 11.17 -19.00 -9.86
N ASN A 165 11.60 -18.30 -10.91
CA ASN A 165 12.64 -18.80 -11.82
C ASN A 165 13.98 -18.99 -11.10
N ILE A 166 14.34 -18.05 -10.22
CA ILE A 166 15.55 -18.17 -9.39
C ILE A 166 15.47 -19.39 -8.47
N VAL A 167 14.32 -19.61 -7.83
CA VAL A 167 14.10 -20.80 -6.99
C VAL A 167 14.29 -22.08 -7.78
N GLN A 168 13.70 -22.20 -8.95
CA GLN A 168 13.85 -23.39 -9.81
C GLN A 168 15.31 -23.61 -10.19
N ARG A 169 16.02 -22.57 -10.58
CA ARG A 169 17.44 -22.65 -10.97
C ARG A 169 18.33 -23.03 -9.80
N PHE A 170 18.16 -22.38 -8.68
CA PHE A 170 18.95 -22.62 -7.48
C PHE A 170 18.72 -24.02 -6.91
N ASN A 171 17.46 -24.41 -6.75
CA ASN A 171 17.09 -25.73 -6.25
C ASN A 171 17.48 -26.83 -7.23
N GLY A 172 17.49 -26.58 -8.53
CA GLY A 172 17.97 -27.52 -9.54
C GLY A 172 19.45 -27.85 -9.40
N ILE A 173 20.24 -26.92 -8.84
CA ILE A 173 21.69 -27.12 -8.63
C ILE A 173 21.98 -27.72 -7.25
N TYR A 174 21.31 -27.22 -6.20
CA TYR A 174 21.67 -27.50 -4.80
C TYR A 174 20.65 -28.36 -4.04
N GLY A 175 19.55 -28.77 -4.67
CA GLY A 175 18.44 -29.46 -4.00
C GLY A 175 17.41 -28.48 -3.42
N ASP A 176 16.49 -29.01 -2.66
CA ASP A 176 15.35 -28.24 -2.12
C ASP A 176 15.78 -27.27 -0.99
N VAL A 177 16.39 -26.16 -1.36
CA VAL A 177 16.85 -25.12 -0.43
C VAL A 177 15.75 -24.09 -0.16
N PHE A 178 15.12 -23.55 -1.21
CA PHE A 178 14.10 -22.53 -1.10
C PHE A 178 12.71 -23.11 -1.37
N LYS A 179 11.74 -22.64 -0.57
CA LYS A 179 10.33 -22.89 -0.81
C LYS A 179 9.86 -22.01 -1.98
N MET A 180 9.08 -22.59 -2.89
CA MET A 180 8.47 -21.84 -3.99
C MET A 180 7.36 -20.92 -3.46
N PRO A 181 7.50 -19.59 -3.54
CA PRO A 181 6.45 -18.68 -3.11
C PRO A 181 5.31 -18.65 -4.14
N GLU A 182 4.07 -18.56 -3.65
CA GLU A 182 2.89 -18.42 -4.49
C GLU A 182 2.42 -16.97 -4.50
N PRO A 183 2.03 -16.42 -5.66
CA PRO A 183 1.41 -15.11 -5.70
C PRO A 183 0.03 -15.16 -5.02
N TYR A 184 -0.26 -14.14 -4.23
CA TYR A 184 -1.55 -13.96 -3.58
C TYR A 184 -2.24 -12.73 -4.15
N ILE A 185 -3.48 -12.89 -4.64
CA ILE A 185 -4.27 -11.76 -5.13
C ILE A 185 -5.11 -11.26 -3.96
N PRO A 186 -4.76 -10.09 -3.36
CA PRO A 186 -5.52 -9.56 -2.24
C PRO A 186 -6.93 -9.12 -2.67
N LYS A 187 -7.88 -9.22 -1.75
CA LYS A 187 -9.18 -8.57 -1.95
C LYS A 187 -8.96 -7.06 -2.04
N VAL A 188 -9.48 -6.47 -3.10
CA VAL A 188 -9.49 -5.02 -3.25
C VAL A 188 -10.60 -4.47 -2.35
N GLY A 189 -10.25 -3.52 -1.47
CA GLY A 189 -11.22 -2.75 -0.70
C GLY A 189 -11.92 -1.70 -1.57
N ALA A 190 -12.32 -0.59 -0.98
CA ALA A 190 -12.93 0.50 -1.70
C ALA A 190 -11.96 1.12 -2.72
N ARG A 191 -12.40 1.28 -3.96
CA ARG A 191 -11.63 1.98 -4.99
C ARG A 191 -11.90 3.48 -4.89
N VAL A 192 -10.98 4.20 -4.30
CA VAL A 192 -11.08 5.64 -4.09
C VAL A 192 -10.40 6.38 -5.22
N MET A 193 -11.13 7.30 -5.83
CA MET A 193 -10.67 8.12 -6.94
C MET A 193 -10.21 9.50 -6.43
N SER A 194 -9.45 10.22 -7.25
CA SER A 194 -9.05 11.60 -6.96
C SER A 194 -10.27 12.50 -6.76
N LEU A 195 -10.22 13.36 -5.74
CA LEU A 195 -11.31 14.33 -5.47
C LEU A 195 -11.36 15.44 -6.53
N SER A 196 -10.26 15.73 -7.19
CA SER A 196 -10.18 16.77 -8.23
C SER A 196 -10.39 16.25 -9.64
N GLY A 197 -10.29 14.93 -9.83
CA GLY A 197 -10.48 14.29 -11.12
C GLY A 197 -10.86 12.82 -10.94
N PRO A 198 -12.16 12.48 -10.81
CA PRO A 198 -12.62 11.13 -10.45
C PRO A 198 -12.39 10.09 -11.55
N GLY A 199 -11.85 10.46 -12.69
CA GLY A 199 -11.38 9.52 -13.71
C GLY A 199 -10.04 8.86 -13.38
N ALA A 200 -9.30 9.38 -12.40
CA ALA A 200 -8.02 8.85 -11.94
C ALA A 200 -8.12 8.38 -10.49
N LYS A 201 -7.40 7.30 -10.16
CA LYS A 201 -7.30 6.79 -8.81
C LYS A 201 -6.60 7.81 -7.90
N MET A 202 -7.06 7.96 -6.65
CA MET A 202 -6.37 8.80 -5.65
C MET A 202 -4.93 8.33 -5.48
N SER A 203 -3.98 9.25 -5.63
CA SER A 203 -2.56 8.97 -5.61
C SER A 203 -1.80 10.14 -5.00
N LYS A 204 -0.77 9.85 -4.22
CA LYS A 204 0.15 10.87 -3.70
C LYS A 204 0.98 11.55 -4.79
N SER A 205 1.04 11.00 -5.99
CA SER A 205 1.67 11.62 -7.16
C SER A 205 0.72 12.52 -7.96
N ASP A 206 -0.49 12.76 -7.48
CA ASP A 206 -1.43 13.68 -8.12
C ASP A 206 -0.82 15.10 -8.17
N LYS A 207 -0.87 15.71 -9.34
CA LYS A 207 -0.36 17.07 -9.55
C LYS A 207 -1.19 18.12 -8.80
N ASP A 208 -2.48 17.84 -8.59
CA ASP A 208 -3.36 18.68 -7.80
C ASP A 208 -3.36 18.20 -6.34
N PRO A 209 -2.83 18.99 -5.39
CA PRO A 209 -2.81 18.62 -3.98
C PRO A 209 -4.23 18.47 -3.38
N ASN A 210 -5.26 19.02 -4.01
CA ASN A 210 -6.65 18.88 -3.57
C ASN A 210 -7.27 17.54 -3.98
N GLY A 211 -6.59 16.76 -4.82
CA GLY A 211 -7.07 15.46 -5.29
C GLY A 211 -6.93 14.33 -4.29
N SER A 212 -6.05 14.46 -3.31
CA SER A 212 -5.71 13.41 -2.35
C SER A 212 -5.91 13.84 -0.91
N ILE A 213 -6.41 12.93 -0.10
CA ILE A 213 -6.49 13.06 1.36
C ILE A 213 -5.39 12.19 1.97
N TYR A 214 -4.58 12.77 2.85
CA TYR A 214 -3.52 12.07 3.58
C TYR A 214 -3.98 11.73 4.99
N LEU A 215 -3.50 10.60 5.52
CA LEU A 215 -3.92 10.12 6.85
C LEU A 215 -3.53 11.10 7.97
N MET A 216 -2.38 11.78 7.81
CA MET A 216 -1.87 12.73 8.80
C MET A 216 -2.33 14.17 8.58
N GLU A 217 -3.22 14.41 7.63
CA GLU A 217 -3.71 15.75 7.29
C GLU A 217 -4.54 16.35 8.41
N LYS A 218 -4.47 17.68 8.57
CA LYS A 218 -5.27 18.41 9.55
C LYS A 218 -6.75 18.36 9.18
N PRO A 219 -7.66 18.27 10.17
CA PRO A 219 -9.10 18.25 9.92
C PRO A 219 -9.61 19.36 9.01
N GLU A 220 -9.11 20.59 9.20
CA GLU A 220 -9.50 21.77 8.41
C GLU A 220 -9.15 21.58 6.92
N ASP A 221 -8.01 21.00 6.63
CA ASP A 221 -7.56 20.76 5.26
C ASP A 221 -8.36 19.64 4.60
N ILE A 222 -8.69 18.59 5.35
CA ILE A 222 -9.55 17.50 4.87
C ILE A 222 -10.93 18.05 4.51
N LEU A 223 -11.55 18.82 5.40
CA LEU A 223 -12.87 19.41 5.17
C LEU A 223 -12.87 20.34 3.96
N ARG A 224 -11.84 21.16 3.81
CA ARG A 224 -11.69 22.06 2.65
C ARG A 224 -11.60 21.27 1.34
N LYS A 225 -10.82 20.18 1.30
CA LYS A 225 -10.68 19.34 0.10
C LYS A 225 -11.99 18.66 -0.28
N PHE A 226 -12.76 18.17 0.68
CA PHE A 226 -14.09 17.62 0.40
C PHE A 226 -15.08 18.68 -0.10
N LYS A 227 -15.03 19.87 0.47
CA LYS A 227 -15.86 20.98 0.00
C LYS A 227 -15.58 21.35 -1.46
N ARG A 228 -14.31 21.21 -1.90
CA ARG A 228 -13.87 21.49 -3.28
C ARG A 228 -13.94 20.28 -4.21
N ALA A 229 -14.30 19.11 -3.71
CA ALA A 229 -14.36 17.89 -4.51
C ALA A 229 -15.28 18.06 -5.72
N VAL A 230 -14.84 17.53 -6.86
CA VAL A 230 -15.59 17.59 -8.10
C VAL A 230 -16.87 16.75 -7.99
N THR A 231 -17.99 17.39 -8.32
CA THR A 231 -19.31 16.78 -8.45
C THR A 231 -19.89 17.16 -9.82
N ASP A 232 -21.16 17.52 -9.88
CA ASP A 232 -21.84 17.98 -11.08
C ASP A 232 -22.79 19.14 -10.76
N SER A 233 -23.57 19.59 -11.74
CA SER A 233 -24.51 20.70 -11.60
C SER A 233 -25.92 20.28 -11.21
N ASP A 234 -26.16 18.99 -10.93
CA ASP A 234 -27.46 18.47 -10.56
C ASP A 234 -27.90 19.02 -9.19
N THR A 235 -29.17 19.33 -9.05
CA THR A 235 -29.74 19.89 -7.82
C THR A 235 -30.93 19.11 -7.26
N GLU A 236 -31.48 18.17 -8.04
CA GLU A 236 -32.64 17.39 -7.62
C GLU A 236 -32.26 15.93 -7.37
N ASN A 237 -32.43 15.47 -6.12
CA ASN A 237 -32.02 14.14 -5.70
C ASN A 237 -30.64 13.76 -6.22
N CYS A 238 -29.72 14.71 -6.12
CA CYS A 238 -28.44 14.66 -6.78
C CYS A 238 -27.47 13.62 -6.17
N VAL A 239 -27.69 13.20 -4.92
CA VAL A 239 -26.90 12.15 -4.27
C VAL A 239 -27.49 10.80 -4.63
N ARG A 240 -27.02 10.26 -5.76
CA ARG A 240 -27.36 8.90 -6.22
C ARG A 240 -26.16 8.24 -6.86
N TYR A 241 -26.09 6.92 -6.72
CA TYR A 241 -24.95 6.16 -7.20
C TYR A 241 -25.10 5.86 -8.70
N ASP A 242 -24.35 6.60 -9.49
CA ASP A 242 -24.25 6.44 -10.94
C ASP A 242 -22.82 6.74 -11.38
N PRO A 243 -21.91 5.74 -11.34
CA PRO A 243 -20.50 5.97 -11.66
C PRO A 243 -20.25 6.39 -13.10
N THR A 244 -21.18 6.14 -14.02
CA THR A 244 -21.04 6.53 -15.43
C THR A 244 -21.35 8.01 -15.63
N ASN A 245 -22.48 8.49 -15.10
CA ASN A 245 -22.95 9.88 -15.30
C ASN A 245 -22.57 10.83 -14.16
N LYS A 246 -22.30 10.28 -12.97
CA LYS A 246 -21.98 11.03 -11.76
C LYS A 246 -20.71 10.48 -11.08
N PRO A 247 -19.55 10.44 -11.76
CA PRO A 247 -18.36 9.79 -11.23
C PRO A 247 -17.84 10.47 -9.96
N GLY A 248 -17.93 11.79 -9.84
CA GLY A 248 -17.51 12.53 -8.65
C GLY A 248 -18.38 12.19 -7.43
N VAL A 249 -19.68 12.15 -7.62
CA VAL A 249 -20.64 11.78 -6.57
C VAL A 249 -20.49 10.31 -6.19
N ALA A 250 -20.34 9.44 -7.17
CA ALA A 250 -20.09 8.01 -6.93
C ALA A 250 -18.82 7.77 -6.10
N ASN A 251 -17.75 8.54 -6.35
CA ASN A 251 -16.53 8.48 -5.55
C ASN A 251 -16.77 8.90 -4.09
N LEU A 252 -17.47 10.02 -3.87
CA LEU A 252 -17.81 10.48 -2.53
C LEU A 252 -18.72 9.50 -1.78
N MET A 253 -19.67 8.87 -2.48
CA MET A 253 -20.52 7.83 -1.91
C MET A 253 -19.72 6.57 -1.55
N THR A 254 -18.76 6.18 -2.37
CA THR A 254 -17.85 5.06 -2.10
C THR A 254 -17.04 5.33 -0.83
N ILE A 255 -16.48 6.53 -0.67
CA ILE A 255 -15.75 6.94 0.52
C ILE A 255 -16.66 6.92 1.75
N TYR A 256 -17.82 7.55 1.66
CA TYR A 256 -18.77 7.64 2.76
C TYR A 256 -19.26 6.26 3.21
N SER A 257 -19.58 5.39 2.27
CA SER A 257 -19.92 3.99 2.54
C SER A 257 -18.81 3.25 3.27
N ALA A 258 -17.57 3.41 2.82
CA ALA A 258 -16.41 2.71 3.39
C ALA A 258 -16.13 3.14 4.84
N VAL A 259 -16.32 4.42 5.18
CA VAL A 259 -16.03 4.96 6.52
C VAL A 259 -17.22 4.87 7.49
N THR A 260 -18.44 4.77 6.99
CA THR A 260 -19.65 4.70 7.84
C THR A 260 -20.28 3.31 7.91
N GLY A 261 -19.97 2.43 6.97
CA GLY A 261 -20.63 1.14 6.81
C GLY A 261 -22.03 1.20 6.18
N LYS A 262 -22.50 2.39 5.80
CA LYS A 262 -23.79 2.57 5.13
C LYS A 262 -23.76 2.05 3.70
N SER A 263 -24.84 1.42 3.26
CA SER A 263 -25.04 1.04 1.85
C SER A 263 -25.30 2.28 0.99
N PHE A 264 -25.13 2.15 -0.31
CA PHE A 264 -25.48 3.24 -1.24
C PHE A 264 -26.95 3.64 -1.15
N ASP A 265 -27.85 2.67 -0.99
CA ASP A 265 -29.27 2.95 -0.82
C ASP A 265 -29.53 3.76 0.46
N GLU A 266 -28.89 3.42 1.57
CA GLU A 266 -29.00 4.17 2.82
C GLU A 266 -28.47 5.59 2.68
N ILE A 267 -27.37 5.80 1.93
CA ILE A 267 -26.81 7.12 1.66
C ILE A 267 -27.77 7.95 0.80
N GLU A 268 -28.34 7.37 -0.23
CA GLU A 268 -29.35 8.04 -1.08
C GLU A 268 -30.56 8.48 -0.26
N GLN A 269 -31.04 7.65 0.65
CA GLN A 269 -32.15 7.99 1.54
C GLN A 269 -31.79 9.08 2.53
N GLU A 270 -30.60 9.05 3.12
CA GLU A 270 -30.10 10.05 4.06
C GLU A 270 -30.05 11.46 3.43
N PHE A 271 -29.66 11.53 2.16
CA PHE A 271 -29.51 12.79 1.43
C PHE A 271 -30.64 13.06 0.43
N ALA A 272 -31.74 12.33 0.51
CA ALA A 272 -32.92 12.59 -0.33
C ALA A 272 -33.42 14.02 -0.10
N GLY A 273 -33.58 14.77 -1.19
CA GLY A 273 -33.99 16.18 -1.13
C GLY A 273 -32.92 17.16 -0.66
N LYS A 274 -31.69 16.68 -0.42
CA LYS A 274 -30.55 17.52 -0.02
C LYS A 274 -29.54 17.68 -1.16
N GLY A 275 -28.86 18.82 -1.21
CA GLY A 275 -27.84 19.09 -2.21
C GLY A 275 -26.42 18.69 -1.77
N TYR A 276 -25.46 18.98 -2.63
CA TYR A 276 -24.05 18.75 -2.36
C TYR A 276 -23.49 19.61 -1.22
N GLY A 277 -24.10 20.74 -0.95
CA GLY A 277 -23.77 21.60 0.20
C GLY A 277 -23.98 20.91 1.56
N ALA A 278 -24.88 19.94 1.64
CA ALA A 278 -25.06 19.09 2.81
C ALA A 278 -24.22 17.80 2.73
N PHE A 279 -24.10 17.22 1.55
CA PHE A 279 -23.43 15.94 1.34
C PHE A 279 -21.91 16.01 1.52
N LYS A 280 -21.24 16.95 0.87
CA LYS A 280 -19.77 17.07 0.94
C LYS A 280 -19.25 17.30 2.35
N PRO A 281 -19.84 18.18 3.18
CA PRO A 281 -19.42 18.30 4.57
C PRO A 281 -19.65 17.04 5.39
N ALA A 282 -20.73 16.30 5.16
CA ALA A 282 -21.01 15.06 5.85
C ALA A 282 -19.95 13.99 5.53
N VAL A 283 -19.53 13.87 4.28
CA VAL A 283 -18.43 12.97 3.87
C VAL A 283 -17.13 13.40 4.53
N GLY A 284 -16.81 14.68 4.51
CA GLY A 284 -15.63 15.24 5.14
C GLY A 284 -15.57 14.96 6.64
N ASP A 285 -16.67 15.21 7.35
CA ASP A 285 -16.77 14.94 8.79
C ASP A 285 -16.58 13.47 9.12
N ALA A 286 -17.18 12.58 8.36
CA ALA A 286 -17.03 11.14 8.53
C ALA A 286 -15.58 10.68 8.34
N VAL A 287 -14.89 11.23 7.35
CA VAL A 287 -13.46 10.95 7.10
C VAL A 287 -12.58 11.50 8.22
N VAL A 288 -12.81 12.72 8.67
CA VAL A 288 -12.08 13.31 9.80
C VAL A 288 -12.20 12.45 11.04
N GLU A 289 -13.39 11.98 11.38
CA GLU A 289 -13.61 11.12 12.56
C GLU A 289 -12.95 9.74 12.40
N THR A 290 -12.96 9.17 11.20
CA THR A 290 -12.30 7.89 10.91
C THR A 290 -10.78 8.00 11.02
N LEU A 291 -10.19 9.08 10.53
CA LEU A 291 -8.73 9.27 10.53
C LEU A 291 -8.18 9.81 11.85
N ARG A 292 -9.01 10.37 12.73
CA ARG A 292 -8.57 10.94 14.01
C ARG A 292 -7.80 9.93 14.87
N PRO A 293 -8.30 8.72 15.15
CA PRO A 293 -7.56 7.74 15.97
C PRO A 293 -6.24 7.32 15.33
N ILE A 294 -6.23 7.20 14.01
CA ILE A 294 -5.01 6.82 13.25
C ILE A 294 -3.96 7.90 13.39
N ARG A 295 -4.33 9.16 13.18
CA ARG A 295 -3.42 10.30 13.30
C ARG A 295 -2.87 10.45 14.72
N GLU A 296 -3.72 10.35 15.72
CA GLU A 296 -3.33 10.45 17.13
C GLU A 296 -2.38 9.33 17.53
N GLU A 297 -2.67 8.10 17.14
CA GLU A 297 -1.82 6.94 17.45
C GLU A 297 -0.48 7.01 16.73
N ALA A 298 -0.45 7.36 15.44
CA ALA A 298 0.79 7.54 14.70
C ALA A 298 1.68 8.62 15.34
N THR A 299 1.08 9.73 15.78
CA THR A 299 1.77 10.82 16.47
C THR A 299 2.34 10.34 17.81
N ARG A 300 1.58 9.56 18.55
CA ARG A 300 2.02 8.96 19.84
C ARG A 300 3.23 8.05 19.63
N ILE A 301 3.18 7.16 18.65
CA ILE A 301 4.28 6.23 18.33
C ILE A 301 5.55 7.00 17.96
N LEU A 302 5.44 8.00 17.10
CA LEU A 302 6.60 8.81 16.67
C LEU A 302 7.21 9.63 17.81
N GLY A 303 6.42 9.98 18.82
CA GLY A 303 6.88 10.68 20.02
C GLY A 303 7.59 9.78 21.04
N ASP A 304 7.42 8.48 20.95
CA ASP A 304 8.01 7.50 21.86
C ASP A 304 9.23 6.83 21.23
N LYS A 305 10.42 7.32 21.60
CA LYS A 305 11.69 6.79 21.09
C LYS A 305 12.00 5.36 21.53
N ALA A 306 11.34 4.87 22.55
CA ALA A 306 11.52 3.50 23.05
C ALA A 306 10.64 2.48 22.34
N TYR A 307 9.59 2.94 21.70
CA TYR A 307 8.66 2.10 20.95
C TYR A 307 9.31 1.56 19.68
#